data_e784a5fd4f58609daf79109ccceda8d4
#
_entry.id   e784a5fd4f58609daf79109ccceda8d4
#
_cell.length_a   1.000
_cell.length_b   1.000
_cell.length_c   1.000
_cell.angle_alpha   90.00
_cell.angle_beta   90.00
_cell.angle_gamma   90.00
#
_symmetry.space_group_name_H-M   'P 1'
#
loop_
_entity.id
_entity.type
_entity.pdbx_description
1 polymer ?
#
loop_
_entity_poly.entity_id
_entity_poly.type
_entity_poly.pdbx_seq_one_letter_code
_entity_poly.pdbx_strand_id
1 'polypeptide(L)'
;MSWPVPGTMMIEPTESESKTEIDRFCQAMILIKKEIDNVVSKKSDPENNPLKNAPHTAEYVLHDDWNHPYSRQESCFPMDSQNEYKYWPPVGRIDNAFGDRNLVCTCPDVKSYDT
;
A
#
# COMPACT_ATOMS: atom_id res chain seq x y z
N MET A 1 -5.90 8.04 -8.17
CA MET A 1 -6.83 7.62 -9.25
C MET A 1 -6.09 7.64 -10.57
N SER A 2 -6.20 6.62 -11.39
CA SER A 2 -5.60 6.62 -12.73
C SER A 2 -6.45 7.46 -13.68
N TRP A 3 -5.81 8.16 -14.61
CA TRP A 3 -6.46 9.00 -15.60
C TRP A 3 -6.24 8.42 -17.01
N PRO A 4 -7.02 8.83 -18.06
CA PRO A 4 -6.95 8.26 -19.41
C PRO A 4 -5.57 8.29 -20.08
N VAL A 5 -4.65 9.11 -19.59
CA VAL A 5 -3.28 9.16 -20.12
C VAL A 5 -2.44 8.07 -19.45
N PRO A 6 -1.91 7.09 -20.20
CA PRO A 6 -1.08 6.02 -19.63
C PRO A 6 0.11 6.55 -18.84
N GLY A 7 0.39 5.94 -17.69
CA GLY A 7 1.52 6.33 -16.84
C GLY A 7 1.31 7.59 -16.00
N THR A 8 0.08 8.11 -15.94
CA THR A 8 -0.26 9.26 -15.10
C THR A 8 -1.27 8.90 -14.02
N MET A 9 -1.28 9.68 -12.95
CA MET A 9 -2.36 9.65 -11.97
C MET A 9 -2.82 11.07 -11.66
N MET A 10 -4.12 11.23 -11.44
CA MET A 10 -4.69 12.49 -10.99
C MET A 10 -4.84 12.45 -9.47
N ILE A 11 -4.36 13.49 -8.82
CA ILE A 11 -4.45 13.68 -7.36
C ILE A 11 -5.17 15.00 -7.14
N GLU A 12 -6.28 14.94 -6.43
CA GLU A 12 -7.12 16.11 -6.13
C GLU A 12 -7.41 16.14 -4.63
N PRO A 13 -6.76 17.03 -3.88
CA PRO A 13 -7.09 17.25 -2.48
C PRO A 13 -8.45 17.95 -2.37
N THR A 14 -9.25 17.55 -1.40
CA THR A 14 -10.53 18.21 -1.11
C THR A 14 -10.32 19.47 -0.25
N GLU A 15 -11.30 20.36 -0.24
CA GLU A 15 -11.27 21.57 0.60
C GLU A 15 -11.27 21.27 2.09
N SER A 16 -11.70 20.07 2.47
CA SER A 16 -11.76 19.62 3.88
C SER A 16 -10.42 19.12 4.42
N GLU A 17 -9.41 18.92 3.54
CA GLU A 17 -8.09 18.47 3.99
C GLU A 17 -7.32 19.58 4.69
N SER A 18 -6.73 19.24 5.85
CA SER A 18 -5.88 20.19 6.57
C SER A 18 -4.54 20.40 5.86
N LYS A 19 -3.93 21.57 6.06
CA LYS A 19 -2.58 21.83 5.54
C LYS A 19 -1.58 20.76 6.01
N THR A 20 -1.69 20.30 7.26
CA THR A 20 -0.82 19.28 7.84
C THR A 20 -0.93 17.96 7.06
N GLU A 21 -2.14 17.55 6.67
CA GLU A 21 -2.34 16.33 5.88
C GLU A 21 -1.80 16.47 4.45
N ILE A 22 -1.97 17.65 3.84
CA ILE A 22 -1.41 17.93 2.52
C ILE A 22 0.13 17.91 2.57
N ASP A 23 0.73 18.53 3.58
CA ASP A 23 2.18 18.53 3.77
C ASP A 23 2.70 17.09 4.00
N ARG A 24 1.99 16.28 4.79
CA ARG A 24 2.32 14.87 5.02
C ARG A 24 2.25 14.07 3.72
N PHE A 25 1.23 14.29 2.92
CA PHE A 25 1.11 13.67 1.60
C PHE A 25 2.29 14.04 0.69
N CYS A 26 2.66 15.31 0.62
CA CYS A 26 3.79 15.77 -0.17
C CYS A 26 5.11 15.11 0.28
N GLN A 27 5.32 15.01 1.60
CA GLN A 27 6.50 14.33 2.15
C GLN A 27 6.53 12.84 1.77
N ALA A 28 5.38 12.16 1.84
CA ALA A 28 5.26 10.77 1.42
C ALA A 28 5.63 10.59 -0.06
N MET A 29 5.13 11.45 -0.95
CA MET A 29 5.46 11.41 -2.37
C MET A 29 6.96 11.63 -2.65
N ILE A 30 7.62 12.54 -1.90
CA ILE A 30 9.07 12.76 -2.00
C ILE A 30 9.84 11.51 -1.56
N LEU A 31 9.40 10.83 -0.51
CA LEU A 31 10.05 9.60 -0.04
C LEU A 31 9.86 8.44 -1.02
N ILE A 32 8.66 8.26 -1.55
CA ILE A 32 8.40 7.26 -2.61
C ILE A 32 9.33 7.51 -3.80
N LYS A 33 9.53 8.77 -4.20
CA LYS A 33 10.47 9.10 -5.28
C LYS A 33 11.91 8.68 -4.94
N LYS A 34 12.37 8.88 -3.70
CA LYS A 34 13.70 8.42 -3.26
C LYS A 34 13.82 6.90 -3.30
N GLU A 35 12.78 6.17 -2.89
CA GLU A 35 12.74 4.70 -2.96
C GLU A 35 12.81 4.23 -4.41
N ILE A 36 12.08 4.87 -5.32
CA ILE A 36 12.18 4.61 -6.76
C ILE A 36 13.60 4.83 -7.26
N ASP A 37 14.25 5.93 -6.89
CA ASP A 37 15.62 6.24 -7.29
C ASP A 37 16.64 5.22 -6.75
N ASN A 38 16.40 4.67 -5.56
CA ASN A 38 17.20 3.58 -5.00
C ASN A 38 17.06 2.28 -5.82
N VAL A 39 15.87 1.96 -6.28
CA VAL A 39 15.64 0.80 -7.17
C VAL A 39 16.32 1.04 -8.53
N VAL A 40 16.11 2.20 -9.13
CA VAL A 40 16.71 2.56 -10.44
C VAL A 40 18.25 2.54 -10.38
N SER A 41 18.83 3.05 -9.29
CA SER A 41 20.28 3.06 -9.08
C SER A 41 20.84 1.71 -8.61
N LYS A 42 20.02 0.65 -8.53
CA LYS A 42 20.38 -0.70 -8.06
C LYS A 42 20.93 -0.74 -6.62
N LYS A 43 20.55 0.22 -5.79
CA LYS A 43 20.80 0.19 -4.34
C LYS A 43 19.83 -0.71 -3.61
N SER A 44 18.63 -0.90 -4.17
CA SER A 44 17.61 -1.81 -3.68
C SER A 44 17.30 -2.87 -4.75
N ASP A 45 16.90 -4.06 -4.30
CA ASP A 45 16.52 -5.15 -5.20
C ASP A 45 15.31 -4.75 -6.07
N PRO A 46 15.36 -4.90 -7.39
CA PRO A 46 14.25 -4.51 -8.27
C PRO A 46 13.00 -5.36 -8.10
N GLU A 47 13.13 -6.61 -7.63
CA GLU A 47 12.00 -7.53 -7.47
C GLU A 47 11.51 -7.65 -6.01
N ASN A 48 12.39 -7.40 -5.02
CA ASN A 48 12.07 -7.52 -3.61
C ASN A 48 12.45 -6.24 -2.86
N ASN A 49 11.55 -5.28 -2.83
CA ASN A 49 11.75 -3.97 -2.22
C ASN A 49 10.44 -3.46 -1.59
N PRO A 50 10.49 -2.42 -0.72
CA PRO A 50 9.30 -1.90 -0.05
C PRO A 50 8.18 -1.47 -1.00
N LEU A 51 8.49 -0.91 -2.17
CA LEU A 51 7.47 -0.46 -3.14
C LEU A 51 6.74 -1.63 -3.79
N LYS A 52 7.48 -2.68 -4.17
CA LYS A 52 6.89 -3.88 -4.79
C LYS A 52 6.00 -4.65 -3.80
N ASN A 53 6.40 -4.70 -2.54
CA ASN A 53 5.73 -5.49 -1.51
C ASN A 53 4.66 -4.70 -0.73
N ALA A 54 4.61 -3.38 -0.87
CA ALA A 54 3.58 -2.56 -0.23
C ALA A 54 2.16 -2.95 -0.70
N PRO A 55 1.15 -2.77 0.15
CA PRO A 55 1.21 -2.29 1.53
C PRO A 55 1.56 -3.40 2.52
N HIS A 56 2.26 -3.04 3.62
CA HIS A 56 2.62 -3.96 4.69
C HIS A 56 1.60 -3.85 5.83
N THR A 57 0.85 -4.91 6.08
CA THR A 57 -0.08 -4.98 7.21
C THR A 57 0.66 -5.21 8.52
N ALA A 58 0.03 -4.86 9.64
CA ALA A 58 0.60 -5.13 10.96
C ALA A 58 0.85 -6.64 11.17
N GLU A 59 -0.11 -7.48 10.77
CA GLU A 59 0.01 -8.94 10.86
C GLU A 59 1.23 -9.44 10.08
N TYR A 60 1.41 -9.00 8.84
CA TYR A 60 2.54 -9.40 7.99
C TYR A 60 3.89 -9.03 8.62
N VAL A 61 3.99 -7.84 9.19
CA VAL A 61 5.24 -7.35 9.80
C VAL A 61 5.58 -8.06 11.11
N LEU A 62 4.57 -8.47 11.86
CA LEU A 62 4.74 -9.18 13.14
C LEU A 62 5.04 -10.67 12.95
N HIS A 63 4.89 -11.19 11.74
CA HIS A 63 5.24 -12.59 11.45
C HIS A 63 6.74 -12.84 11.66
N ASP A 64 7.10 -14.01 12.19
CA ASP A 64 8.50 -14.36 12.46
C ASP A 64 9.33 -14.48 11.17
N ASP A 65 8.71 -14.92 10.08
CA ASP A 65 9.33 -15.10 8.76
C ASP A 65 9.47 -13.77 7.99
N TRP A 66 10.53 -13.01 8.29
CA TRP A 66 10.87 -11.82 7.55
C TRP A 66 12.01 -12.09 6.59
N ASN A 67 11.69 -12.36 5.33
CA ASN A 67 12.65 -12.74 4.28
C ASN A 67 12.90 -11.61 3.25
N HIS A 68 12.90 -10.37 3.70
CA HIS A 68 13.13 -9.21 2.83
C HIS A 68 14.52 -8.61 3.05
N PRO A 69 15.16 -8.05 1.98
CA PRO A 69 16.44 -7.38 2.09
C PRO A 69 16.37 -5.98 2.74
N TYR A 70 15.19 -5.56 3.18
CA TYR A 70 14.94 -4.31 3.89
C TYR A 70 14.36 -4.59 5.28
N SER A 71 14.48 -3.61 6.18
CA SER A 71 14.05 -3.78 7.57
C SER A 71 12.53 -3.66 7.73
N ARG A 72 11.99 -4.26 8.81
CA ARG A 72 10.60 -4.04 9.23
C ARG A 72 10.32 -2.56 9.49
N GLN A 73 11.29 -1.83 10.04
CA GLN A 73 11.14 -0.40 10.29
C GLN A 73 11.00 0.41 8.98
N GLU A 74 11.80 0.14 7.96
CA GLU A 74 11.65 0.76 6.64
C GLU A 74 10.27 0.48 6.03
N SER A 75 9.76 -0.74 6.19
CA SER A 75 8.44 -1.11 5.65
C SER A 75 7.28 -0.44 6.38
N CYS A 76 7.42 -0.22 7.69
CA CYS A 76 6.32 0.29 8.51
C CYS A 76 6.35 1.79 8.71
N PHE A 77 7.52 2.36 8.86
CA PHE A 77 7.73 3.75 9.26
C PHE A 77 8.74 4.44 8.34
N PRO A 78 8.44 4.53 7.04
CA PRO A 78 9.34 5.21 6.09
C PRO A 78 9.49 6.70 6.38
N MET A 79 8.57 7.29 7.15
CA MET A 79 8.63 8.68 7.61
C MET A 79 8.76 8.72 9.13
N ASP A 80 9.70 9.52 9.66
CA ASP A 80 9.90 9.67 11.11
C ASP A 80 8.66 10.21 11.83
N SER A 81 7.86 11.03 11.15
CA SER A 81 6.63 11.62 11.70
C SER A 81 5.43 10.67 11.79
N GLN A 82 5.54 9.43 11.26
CA GLN A 82 4.43 8.48 11.27
C GLN A 82 4.28 7.69 12.58
N ASN A 83 5.23 7.80 13.50
CA ASN A 83 5.23 6.98 14.71
C ASN A 83 4.02 7.24 15.63
N GLU A 84 3.48 8.46 15.64
CA GLU A 84 2.40 8.84 16.56
C GLU A 84 1.00 8.52 16.01
N TYR A 85 0.80 8.55 14.69
CA TYR A 85 -0.51 8.45 14.05
C TYR A 85 -0.50 7.50 12.86
N LYS A 86 0.13 6.33 13.02
CA LYS A 86 0.16 5.37 11.93
C LYS A 86 -1.19 4.71 11.72
N TYR A 87 -1.71 4.84 10.50
CA TYR A 87 -2.80 4.01 10.01
C TYR A 87 -2.23 2.74 9.37
N TRP A 88 -2.56 1.59 9.92
CA TRP A 88 -2.16 0.31 9.37
C TRP A 88 -3.07 -0.10 8.22
N PRO A 89 -2.52 -0.48 7.05
CA PRO A 89 -3.36 -1.00 5.99
C PRO A 89 -4.04 -2.30 6.44
N PRO A 90 -5.34 -2.46 6.17
CA PRO A 90 -6.09 -3.64 6.62
C PRO A 90 -5.77 -4.89 5.80
N VAL A 91 -5.29 -4.73 4.56
CA VAL A 91 -4.95 -5.82 3.65
C VAL A 91 -3.64 -5.54 2.93
N GLY A 92 -2.92 -6.61 2.57
CA GLY A 92 -1.73 -6.53 1.72
C GLY A 92 -2.09 -6.30 0.24
N ARG A 93 -1.13 -6.56 -0.64
CA ARG A 93 -1.35 -6.42 -2.08
C ARG A 93 -2.36 -7.44 -2.59
N ILE A 94 -3.36 -6.96 -3.32
CA ILE A 94 -4.44 -7.75 -3.88
C ILE A 94 -4.22 -7.90 -5.39
N ASP A 95 -4.37 -9.11 -5.90
CA ASP A 95 -4.51 -9.36 -7.34
C ASP A 95 -5.98 -9.20 -7.74
N ASN A 96 -6.35 -7.97 -8.10
CA ASN A 96 -7.72 -7.64 -8.51
C ASN A 96 -8.15 -8.43 -9.76
N ALA A 97 -7.24 -8.63 -10.71
CA ALA A 97 -7.56 -9.34 -11.95
C ALA A 97 -7.86 -10.82 -11.70
N PHE A 98 -7.14 -11.44 -10.78
CA PHE A 98 -7.44 -12.80 -10.33
C PHE A 98 -8.78 -12.85 -9.59
N GLY A 99 -9.01 -11.94 -8.65
CA GLY A 99 -10.24 -11.86 -7.88
C GLY A 99 -11.47 -11.70 -8.77
N ASP A 100 -11.43 -10.81 -9.74
CA ASP A 100 -12.52 -10.57 -10.69
C ASP A 100 -12.86 -11.79 -11.56
N ARG A 101 -11.86 -12.61 -11.87
CA ARG A 101 -12.04 -13.84 -12.69
C ARG A 101 -12.40 -15.06 -11.87
N ASN A 102 -12.20 -15.03 -10.56
CA ASN A 102 -12.39 -16.16 -9.67
C ASN A 102 -13.32 -15.77 -8.51
N LEU A 103 -14.53 -15.32 -8.84
CA LEU A 103 -15.51 -14.94 -7.86
C LEU A 103 -15.94 -16.15 -7.01
N VAL A 104 -15.84 -16.00 -5.70
CA VAL A 104 -16.36 -16.97 -4.73
C VAL A 104 -17.60 -16.37 -4.08
N CYS A 105 -18.77 -16.90 -4.41
CA CYS A 105 -20.00 -16.51 -3.73
C CYS A 105 -20.20 -17.40 -2.49
N THR A 106 -20.18 -16.77 -1.32
CA THR A 106 -20.43 -17.45 -0.03
C THR A 106 -21.84 -17.19 0.50
N CYS A 107 -22.70 -16.57 -0.32
CA CYS A 107 -24.11 -16.37 0.06
C CYS A 107 -24.83 -17.71 0.21
N PRO A 108 -25.58 -17.93 1.28
CA PRO A 108 -26.44 -19.11 1.40
C PRO A 108 -27.44 -19.18 0.25
N ASP A 109 -27.83 -20.41 -0.12
CA ASP A 109 -28.90 -20.60 -1.12
C ASP A 109 -30.18 -19.89 -0.62
N VAL A 110 -30.90 -19.24 -1.54
CA VAL A 110 -32.17 -18.54 -1.24
C VAL A 110 -33.14 -19.44 -0.47
N LYS A 111 -33.16 -20.74 -0.75
CA LYS A 111 -33.96 -21.74 -0.03
C LYS A 111 -33.63 -21.87 1.45
N SER A 112 -32.43 -21.43 1.89
CA SER A 112 -32.09 -21.45 3.31
C SER A 112 -32.81 -20.41 4.15
N TYR A 113 -33.51 -19.47 3.51
CA TYR A 113 -34.29 -18.42 4.16
C TYR A 113 -35.80 -18.71 4.17
N ASP A 114 -36.24 -19.77 3.51
CA ASP A 114 -37.64 -20.23 3.55
C ASP A 114 -37.87 -21.06 4.83
N THR A 115 -38.18 -20.34 5.94
CA THR A 115 -38.64 -20.92 7.20
C THR A 115 -40.09 -20.57 7.47
#